data_c0319600bb6d446314272cc9171a29d6
#
_entry.id   c0319600bb6d446314272cc9171a29d6
#
_cell.length_a   1.000
_cell.length_b   1.000
_cell.length_c   1.000
_cell.angle_alpha   90.00
_cell.angle_beta   90.00
_cell.angle_gamma   90.00
#
_symmetry.space_group_name_H-M   'P 1'
#
loop_
_entity.id
_entity.type
_entity.pdbx_description
1 polymer ?
#
loop_
_entity_poly.entity_id
_entity_poly.type
_entity_poly.pdbx_seq_one_letter_code
_entity_poly.pdbx_strand_id
1 'polypeptide(L)'
;MPRPPLPAHLLELLRRPNPCVIATLRPDGQPVTVATWYLLDTDDRILVNMDAGRRRLEYIRQDPRVSLTVLDGDDWSTHVSVQGRLVDLTDDNDLADIDRIAIHYIGHPYPNRSRGRVSGWIDTDFWHAWGPGAKPQS
;
A
#
# COMPACT_ATOMS: atom_id res chain seq x y z
N MET A 1 7.78 -18.43 2.52
CA MET A 1 7.71 -17.03 2.92
C MET A 1 6.90 -16.91 4.20
N PRO A 2 7.32 -16.04 5.12
CA PRO A 2 6.58 -15.84 6.37
C PRO A 2 5.16 -15.36 6.15
N ARG A 3 4.28 -15.73 7.06
CA ARG A 3 2.89 -15.27 7.12
C ARG A 3 2.73 -14.20 8.20
N PRO A 4 1.68 -13.36 8.13
CA PRO A 4 1.39 -12.42 9.20
C PRO A 4 1.18 -13.13 10.54
N PRO A 5 1.37 -12.41 11.68
CA PRO A 5 1.62 -10.97 11.75
C PRO A 5 3.07 -10.61 11.43
N LEU A 6 3.28 -9.39 10.93
CA LEU A 6 4.62 -8.86 10.77
C LEU A 6 5.23 -8.52 12.14
N PRO A 7 6.55 -8.69 12.30
CA PRO A 7 7.22 -8.24 13.54
C PRO A 7 7.05 -6.75 13.79
N ALA A 8 7.07 -6.37 15.07
CA ALA A 8 6.83 -4.98 15.48
C ALA A 8 7.79 -3.99 14.82
N HIS A 9 9.07 -4.35 14.66
CA HIS A 9 10.05 -3.45 14.04
C HIS A 9 9.75 -3.19 12.56
N LEU A 10 9.14 -4.13 11.85
CA LEU A 10 8.71 -3.93 10.46
C LEU A 10 7.43 -3.09 10.39
N LEU A 11 6.51 -3.25 11.34
CA LEU A 11 5.34 -2.39 11.44
C LEU A 11 5.75 -0.94 11.70
N GLU A 12 6.79 -0.71 12.51
CA GLU A 12 7.33 0.64 12.73
C GLU A 12 7.86 1.27 11.43
N LEU A 13 8.55 0.47 10.61
CA LEU A 13 8.99 0.94 9.30
C LEU A 13 7.79 1.31 8.42
N LEU A 14 6.76 0.47 8.40
CA LEU A 14 5.56 0.70 7.59
C LEU A 14 4.74 1.91 8.05
N ARG A 15 4.86 2.33 9.31
CA ARG A 15 4.14 3.50 9.81
C ARG A 15 4.66 4.83 9.27
N ARG A 16 5.86 4.84 8.70
CA ARG A 16 6.45 6.06 8.12
C ARG A 16 5.97 6.26 6.69
N PRO A 17 5.91 7.54 6.21
CA PRO A 17 5.51 7.82 4.83
C PRO A 17 6.64 7.48 3.86
N ASN A 18 6.84 6.21 3.62
CA ASN A 18 7.90 5.70 2.78
C ASN A 18 7.47 5.61 1.31
N PRO A 19 8.43 5.72 0.37
CA PRO A 19 8.14 5.38 -1.03
C PRO A 19 7.68 3.94 -1.15
N CYS A 20 6.70 3.70 -2.01
CA CYS A 20 6.30 2.33 -2.26
C CYS A 20 5.84 2.13 -3.71
N VAL A 21 5.84 0.86 -4.11
CA VAL A 21 5.42 0.42 -5.44
C VAL A 21 4.42 -0.71 -5.25
N ILE A 22 3.28 -0.59 -5.92
CA ILE A 22 2.27 -1.63 -5.96
C ILE A 22 2.27 -2.33 -7.31
N ALA A 23 2.14 -3.66 -7.30
CA ALA A 23 1.97 -4.48 -8.49
C ALA A 23 0.55 -5.02 -8.55
N THR A 24 -0.05 -4.95 -9.72
CA THR A 24 -1.37 -5.52 -10.03
C THR A 24 -1.25 -6.38 -11.26
N LEU A 25 -2.28 -7.15 -11.58
CA LEU A 25 -2.29 -8.07 -12.72
C LEU A 25 -3.32 -7.65 -13.75
N ARG A 26 -2.86 -7.50 -15.00
CA ARG A 26 -3.76 -7.33 -16.15
C ARG A 26 -4.53 -8.63 -16.39
N PRO A 27 -5.65 -8.57 -17.12
CA PRO A 27 -6.40 -9.80 -17.48
C PRO A 27 -5.58 -10.85 -18.21
N ASP A 28 -4.54 -10.44 -18.95
CA ASP A 28 -3.64 -11.37 -19.64
C ASP A 28 -2.54 -11.94 -18.75
N GLY A 29 -2.55 -11.59 -17.45
CA GLY A 29 -1.55 -12.05 -16.48
C GLY A 29 -0.30 -11.20 -16.41
N GLN A 30 -0.17 -10.16 -17.24
CA GLN A 30 1.00 -9.28 -17.20
C GLN A 30 1.01 -8.46 -15.90
N PRO A 31 2.08 -8.55 -15.09
CA PRO A 31 2.22 -7.67 -13.93
C PRO A 31 2.45 -6.21 -14.35
N VAL A 32 1.80 -5.31 -13.65
CA VAL A 32 1.95 -3.86 -13.85
C VAL A 32 2.33 -3.23 -12.51
N THR A 33 3.36 -2.38 -12.49
CA THR A 33 3.79 -1.71 -11.27
C THR A 33 3.62 -0.20 -11.40
N VAL A 34 3.36 0.45 -10.28
CA VAL A 34 3.26 1.90 -10.19
C VAL A 34 3.65 2.35 -8.79
N ALA A 35 4.32 3.50 -8.69
CA ALA A 35 4.56 4.15 -7.41
C ALA A 35 3.24 4.66 -6.84
N THR A 36 3.05 4.53 -5.55
CA THR A 36 1.82 4.94 -4.88
C THR A 36 2.10 5.36 -3.44
N TRP A 37 1.12 6.00 -2.83
CA TRP A 37 1.10 6.24 -1.39
C TRP A 37 0.35 5.11 -0.70
N TYR A 38 0.64 4.92 0.58
CA TYR A 38 -0.05 3.94 1.43
C TYR A 38 -0.15 4.47 2.86
N LEU A 39 -0.96 3.81 3.66
CA LEU A 39 -1.04 4.09 5.10
C LEU A 39 -1.23 2.75 5.83
N LEU A 40 -0.43 2.53 6.87
CA LEU A 40 -0.69 1.40 7.77
C LEU A 40 -1.90 1.76 8.64
N ASP A 41 -2.98 1.02 8.46
CA ASP A 41 -4.27 1.28 9.10
C ASP A 41 -4.49 0.31 10.27
N THR A 42 -5.68 0.35 10.83
CA THR A 42 -6.09 -0.57 11.91
C THR A 42 -5.97 -2.02 11.46
N ASP A 43 -5.76 -2.92 12.42
CA ASP A 43 -5.54 -4.35 12.18
C ASP A 43 -4.33 -4.65 11.30
N ASP A 44 -3.37 -3.71 11.25
CA ASP A 44 -2.14 -3.81 10.44
C ASP A 44 -2.42 -4.01 8.95
N ARG A 45 -3.59 -3.62 8.48
CA ARG A 45 -3.93 -3.62 7.06
C ARG A 45 -3.34 -2.38 6.39
N ILE A 46 -2.97 -2.51 5.15
CA ILE A 46 -2.38 -1.42 4.39
C ILE A 46 -3.47 -0.79 3.52
N LEU A 47 -3.77 0.47 3.80
CA LEU A 47 -4.71 1.26 3.03
C LEU A 47 -4.02 1.86 1.81
N VAL A 48 -4.63 1.67 0.64
CA VAL A 48 -4.28 2.39 -0.58
C VAL A 48 -5.53 3.05 -1.13
N ASN A 49 -5.33 4.08 -1.95
CA ASN A 49 -6.42 4.85 -2.51
C ASN A 49 -6.06 5.21 -3.95
N MET A 50 -7.06 5.20 -4.83
CA MET A 50 -6.81 5.42 -6.24
C MET A 50 -7.96 6.19 -6.88
N ASP A 51 -7.64 6.91 -7.94
CA ASP A 51 -8.63 7.57 -8.79
C ASP A 51 -9.60 6.52 -9.35
N ALA A 52 -10.90 6.77 -9.26
CA ALA A 52 -11.92 5.83 -9.68
C ALA A 52 -11.86 5.48 -11.18
N GLY A 53 -11.24 6.34 -11.99
CA GLY A 53 -11.07 6.10 -13.42
C GLY A 53 -9.82 5.32 -13.80
N ARG A 54 -9.02 4.86 -12.86
CA ARG A 54 -7.79 4.12 -13.17
C ARG A 54 -8.08 2.70 -13.66
N ARG A 55 -7.35 2.26 -14.69
CA ARG A 55 -7.43 0.87 -15.18
C ARG A 55 -7.00 -0.12 -14.10
N ARG A 56 -6.08 0.26 -13.24
CA ARG A 56 -5.63 -0.55 -12.11
C ARG A 56 -6.80 -1.01 -11.25
N LEU A 57 -7.79 -0.15 -11.04
CA LEU A 57 -8.98 -0.51 -10.27
C LEU A 57 -9.77 -1.62 -10.95
N GLU A 58 -9.90 -1.57 -12.28
CA GLU A 58 -10.57 -2.63 -13.05
C GLU A 58 -9.80 -3.95 -12.94
N TYR A 59 -8.47 -3.91 -13.01
CA TYR A 59 -7.63 -5.10 -12.85
C TYR A 59 -7.84 -5.73 -11.48
N ILE A 60 -7.85 -4.91 -10.43
CA ILE A 60 -8.05 -5.38 -9.05
C ILE A 60 -9.44 -5.98 -8.86
N ARG A 61 -10.47 -5.44 -9.50
CA ARG A 61 -11.82 -6.00 -9.44
C ARG A 61 -11.91 -7.38 -10.07
N GLN A 62 -11.10 -7.63 -11.10
CA GLN A 62 -11.04 -8.94 -11.76
C GLN A 62 -10.13 -9.92 -11.04
N ASP A 63 -8.98 -9.44 -10.55
CA ASP A 63 -8.01 -10.25 -9.81
C ASP A 63 -7.47 -9.41 -8.65
N PRO A 64 -7.88 -9.69 -7.42
CA PRO A 64 -7.53 -8.86 -6.27
C PRO A 64 -6.09 -9.05 -5.78
N ARG A 65 -5.33 -10.00 -6.35
CA ARG A 65 -3.96 -10.24 -5.92
C ARG A 65 -3.10 -9.01 -6.21
N VAL A 66 -2.36 -8.59 -5.20
CA VAL A 66 -1.43 -7.46 -5.28
C VAL A 66 -0.15 -7.80 -4.55
N SER A 67 0.91 -7.10 -4.92
CA SER A 67 2.15 -7.07 -4.16
C SER A 67 2.52 -5.62 -3.93
N LEU A 68 3.05 -5.32 -2.76
CA LEU A 68 3.47 -3.96 -2.40
C LEU A 68 4.88 -4.04 -1.82
N THR A 69 5.78 -3.23 -2.35
CA THR A 69 7.12 -3.07 -1.78
C THR A 69 7.27 -1.67 -1.23
N VAL A 70 7.56 -1.59 0.07
CA VAL A 70 7.82 -0.35 0.77
C VAL A 70 9.31 -0.22 0.98
N LEU A 71 9.89 0.88 0.51
CA LEU A 71 11.31 1.17 0.61
C LEU A 71 11.52 2.13 1.77
N ASP A 72 12.57 1.89 2.58
CA ASP A 72 12.99 2.88 3.56
C ASP A 72 13.43 4.15 2.82
N GLY A 73 12.79 5.27 3.11
CA GLY A 73 13.07 6.53 2.42
C GLY A 73 14.49 7.06 2.64
N ASP A 74 15.15 6.63 3.71
CA ASP A 74 16.54 7.03 4.02
C ASP A 74 17.57 6.03 3.48
N ASP A 75 17.16 4.77 3.28
CA ASP A 75 18.05 3.70 2.78
C ASP A 75 17.20 2.66 2.03
N TRP A 76 17.04 2.86 0.73
CA TRP A 76 16.16 2.03 -0.07
C TRP A 76 16.61 0.55 -0.17
N SER A 77 17.85 0.22 0.22
CA SER A 77 18.26 -1.19 0.33
C SER A 77 17.49 -1.92 1.42
N THR A 78 16.99 -1.20 2.42
CA THR A 78 16.04 -1.72 3.41
C THR A 78 14.62 -1.60 2.84
N HIS A 79 13.93 -2.74 2.75
CA HIS A 79 12.56 -2.75 2.25
C HIS A 79 11.75 -3.87 2.87
N VAL A 80 10.44 -3.70 2.82
CA VAL A 80 9.45 -4.70 3.20
C VAL A 80 8.53 -4.92 2.02
N SER A 81 8.35 -6.18 1.63
CA SER A 81 7.39 -6.56 0.59
C SER A 81 6.28 -7.39 1.20
N VAL A 82 5.04 -7.09 0.82
CA VAL A 82 3.87 -7.86 1.20
C VAL A 82 3.19 -8.38 -0.07
N GLN A 83 2.66 -9.59 0.02
CA GLN A 83 1.85 -10.20 -1.03
C GLN A 83 0.50 -10.54 -0.42
N GLY A 84 -0.56 -10.15 -1.08
CA GLY A 84 -1.90 -10.37 -0.56
C GLY A 84 -2.96 -10.02 -1.56
N ARG A 85 -4.11 -9.60 -1.04
CA ARG A 85 -5.28 -9.25 -1.84
C ARG A 85 -5.79 -7.89 -1.42
N LEU A 86 -6.13 -7.06 -2.41
CA LEU A 86 -6.79 -5.79 -2.15
C LEU A 86 -8.29 -6.04 -2.02
N VAL A 87 -8.85 -5.73 -0.87
CA VAL A 87 -10.23 -6.06 -0.49
C VAL A 87 -10.96 -4.83 0.03
N ASP A 88 -12.25 -5.00 0.26
CA ASP A 88 -13.13 -3.98 0.85
C ASP A 88 -13.11 -2.66 0.06
N LEU A 89 -13.07 -2.76 -1.27
CA LEU A 89 -13.11 -1.59 -2.14
C LEU A 89 -14.35 -0.76 -1.83
N THR A 90 -14.12 0.49 -1.46
CA THR A 90 -15.15 1.39 -0.98
C THR A 90 -14.96 2.78 -1.59
N ASP A 91 -16.04 3.40 -2.06
CA ASP A 91 -15.98 4.76 -2.56
C ASP A 91 -15.58 5.71 -1.41
N ASP A 92 -14.56 6.51 -1.65
CA ASP A 92 -14.07 7.52 -0.70
C ASP A 92 -14.81 8.84 -0.97
N ASN A 93 -16.12 8.86 -0.71
CA ASN A 93 -17.03 9.91 -1.16
C ASN A 93 -16.73 11.29 -0.54
N ASP A 94 -16.29 11.31 0.72
CA ASP A 94 -15.92 12.54 1.43
C ASP A 94 -14.41 12.80 1.40
N LEU A 95 -13.66 11.99 0.68
CA LEU A 95 -12.19 12.06 0.55
C LEU A 95 -11.46 11.88 1.90
N ALA A 96 -12.11 11.30 2.90
CA ALA A 96 -11.52 11.16 4.22
C ALA A 96 -10.27 10.26 4.19
N ASP A 97 -10.29 9.19 3.44
CA ASP A 97 -9.17 8.25 3.37
C ASP A 97 -7.99 8.83 2.60
N ILE A 98 -8.23 9.42 1.43
CA ILE A 98 -7.12 10.05 0.69
C ILE A 98 -6.53 11.22 1.47
N ASP A 99 -7.35 11.95 2.23
CA ASP A 99 -6.84 13.03 3.07
C ASP A 99 -5.94 12.51 4.19
N ARG A 100 -6.30 11.41 4.84
CA ARG A 100 -5.42 10.79 5.85
C ARG A 100 -4.06 10.42 5.25
N ILE A 101 -4.08 9.83 4.07
CA ILE A 101 -2.85 9.45 3.36
C ILE A 101 -2.05 10.70 2.97
N ALA A 102 -2.70 11.71 2.40
CA ALA A 102 -2.04 12.94 1.97
C ALA A 102 -1.40 13.69 3.13
N ILE A 103 -2.12 13.83 4.24
CA ILE A 103 -1.58 14.49 5.44
C ILE A 103 -0.33 13.77 5.92
N HIS A 104 -0.31 12.45 5.86
CA HIS A 104 0.83 11.64 6.25
C HIS A 104 2.06 11.89 5.38
N TYR A 105 1.89 12.04 4.06
CA TYR A 105 2.97 12.23 3.10
C TYR A 105 3.38 13.68 2.87
N ILE A 106 2.41 14.60 2.80
CA ILE A 106 2.66 15.98 2.39
C ILE A 106 2.17 17.03 3.40
N GLY A 107 1.58 16.61 4.51
CA GLY A 107 1.23 17.50 5.62
C GLY A 107 -0.07 18.28 5.44
N HIS A 108 -0.83 18.07 4.36
CA HIS A 108 -2.11 18.73 4.13
C HIS A 108 -3.05 17.82 3.33
N PRO A 109 -4.37 18.14 3.30
CA PRO A 109 -5.33 17.34 2.53
C PRO A 109 -4.99 17.26 1.05
N TYR A 110 -5.49 16.22 0.39
CA TYR A 110 -5.23 15.97 -1.02
C TYR A 110 -5.77 17.13 -1.87
N PRO A 111 -4.93 17.74 -2.73
CA PRO A 111 -5.33 18.97 -3.44
C PRO A 111 -6.48 18.79 -4.43
N ASN A 112 -6.51 17.67 -5.17
CA ASN A 112 -7.55 17.44 -6.16
C ASN A 112 -8.83 16.93 -5.47
N ARG A 113 -9.86 17.80 -5.47
CA ARG A 113 -11.15 17.51 -4.80
C ARG A 113 -12.27 17.14 -5.78
N SER A 114 -11.99 17.12 -7.08
CA SER A 114 -13.03 16.98 -8.11
C SER A 114 -13.20 15.56 -8.63
N ARG A 115 -12.23 14.67 -8.39
CA ARG A 115 -12.26 13.30 -8.90
C ARG A 115 -12.76 12.33 -7.86
N GLY A 116 -13.56 11.36 -8.29
CA GLY A 116 -13.94 10.21 -7.47
C GLY A 116 -12.73 9.36 -7.11
N ARG A 117 -12.70 8.86 -5.89
CA ARG A 117 -11.62 8.01 -5.40
C ARG A 117 -12.18 6.76 -4.75
N VAL A 118 -11.37 5.70 -4.76
CA VAL A 118 -11.73 4.41 -4.18
C VAL A 118 -10.63 4.00 -3.19
N SER A 119 -11.04 3.60 -2.00
CA SER A 119 -10.18 3.03 -0.97
C SER A 119 -10.18 1.51 -1.07
N GLY A 120 -9.05 0.90 -0.75
CA GLY A 120 -8.94 -0.54 -0.60
C GLY A 120 -7.88 -0.89 0.43
N TRP A 121 -7.99 -2.05 1.04
CA TRP A 121 -7.06 -2.52 2.07
C TRP A 121 -6.41 -3.81 1.62
N ILE A 122 -5.11 -3.91 1.82
CA ILE A 122 -4.37 -5.13 1.53
C ILE A 122 -4.43 -6.05 2.74
N ASP A 123 -5.03 -7.22 2.55
CA ASP A 123 -4.91 -8.35 3.48
C ASP A 123 -3.67 -9.12 3.08
N THR A 124 -2.67 -9.13 3.94
CA THR A 124 -1.38 -9.74 3.66
C THR A 124 -1.44 -11.24 3.86
N ASP A 125 -1.04 -12.00 2.85
CA ASP A 125 -0.90 -13.47 2.95
C ASP A 125 0.55 -13.86 3.29
N PHE A 126 1.53 -13.16 2.70
CA PHE A 126 2.96 -13.41 2.90
C PHE A 126 3.72 -12.10 2.93
N TRP A 127 4.88 -12.10 3.58
CA TRP A 127 5.75 -10.94 3.60
C TRP A 127 7.22 -11.39 3.57
N HIS A 128 8.11 -10.48 3.17
CA HIS A 128 9.54 -10.61 3.39
C HIS A 128 10.16 -9.23 3.59
N ALA A 129 11.35 -9.20 4.15
CA ALA A 129 12.07 -7.96 4.39
C ALA A 129 13.56 -8.19 4.13
N TRP A 130 14.23 -7.11 3.75
CA TRP A 130 15.66 -7.14 3.43
C TRP A 130 16.32 -5.84 3.91
N GLY A 131 17.62 -5.92 4.16
CA GLY A 131 18.45 -4.78 4.48
C GLY A 131 18.69 -4.56 5.96
N PRO A 132 19.61 -3.65 6.32
CA PRO A 132 20.02 -3.44 7.72
C PRO A 132 18.88 -3.00 8.63
N GLY A 133 18.02 -2.10 8.14
CA GLY A 133 16.89 -1.59 8.91
C GLY A 133 15.74 -2.57 9.07
N ALA A 134 15.78 -3.70 8.37
CA ALA A 134 14.77 -4.75 8.47
C ALA A 134 15.07 -5.80 9.53
N LYS A 135 16.26 -5.75 10.13
CA LYS A 135 16.66 -6.68 11.17
C LYS A 135 16.13 -6.23 12.52
N PRO A 136 15.78 -7.18 13.41
CA PRO A 136 15.40 -6.82 14.77
C PRO A 136 16.58 -6.08 15.44
N GLN A 137 16.24 -5.05 16.23
CA GLN A 137 17.23 -4.39 17.05
C GLN A 137 17.59 -5.28 18.24
N SER A 138 18.86 -5.45 18.47
CA SER A 138 19.37 -6.22 19.62
C SER A 138 19.37 -5.37 20.89
#